data_1e73a7f5f790b330e49e16764e6f5f14
#
_entry.id   1e73a7f5f790b330e49e16764e6f5f14
#
_cell.length_a   1.000
_cell.length_b   1.000
_cell.length_c   1.000
_cell.angle_alpha   90.00
_cell.angle_beta   90.00
_cell.angle_gamma   90.00
#
_symmetry.space_group_name_H-M   'P 1'
#
loop_
_entity.id
_entity.type
_entity.pdbx_description
1 polymer ?
#
loop_
_entity_poly.entity_id
_entity_poly.type
_entity_poly.pdbx_seq_one_letter_code
_entity_poly.pdbx_strand_id
1 'polypeptide(L)'
;MSSNLGVYVQLSRLGFPKSYQGKILLVIFLGTHVPLVALVFYLLLSSPVALRPGLQILVLLVCATLVGTAAALYALNSLLDPVRLASSSLREYLDSRKLPNLPIGFADEVGRLMTDTQYTLNNLDATIRSLEGLSGTDPLTGLLNRRAGEKALAEDTARVRRGGSTLTIGVLDVNSFKYINDTYGHRVGDACIRHVAEVIRRNIRDSDWLARWGGDEFVLALHDASPFAATELVLQRIVRDLKDSPVRIPQGDELVLTITIGASRYSGETDLRDLVAKADEALYEAKREGRPWILSR
;
A
#
# COMPACT_ATOMS: atom_id res chain seq x y z
N MET A 1 5.92 -13.95 31.75
CA MET A 1 7.01 -12.96 31.86
C MET A 1 6.35 -11.60 32.11
N SER A 2 6.29 -11.18 33.40
CA SER A 2 5.82 -9.84 33.76
C SER A 2 6.93 -8.86 33.38
N SER A 3 6.79 -8.18 32.26
CA SER A 3 7.68 -7.10 31.87
C SER A 3 7.59 -6.01 32.97
N ASN A 4 8.73 -5.58 33.45
CA ASN A 4 8.85 -4.58 34.51
C ASN A 4 8.52 -3.17 33.92
N LEU A 5 7.28 -2.98 33.49
CA LEU A 5 6.76 -1.74 32.89
C LEU A 5 6.51 -0.63 33.93
N GLY A 6 6.83 -0.88 35.22
CA GLY A 6 6.49 0.04 36.30
C GLY A 6 6.98 1.46 36.09
N VAL A 7 8.25 1.62 35.70
CA VAL A 7 8.86 2.94 35.44
C VAL A 7 8.20 3.58 34.19
N TYR A 8 7.95 2.80 33.13
CA TYR A 8 7.29 3.29 31.93
C TYR A 8 5.86 3.76 32.21
N VAL A 9 5.10 2.99 33.00
CA VAL A 9 3.73 3.36 33.40
C VAL A 9 3.72 4.65 34.22
N GLN A 10 4.66 4.80 35.19
CA GLN A 10 4.78 6.04 35.95
C GLN A 10 5.13 7.24 35.04
N LEU A 11 6.12 7.09 34.17
CA LEU A 11 6.51 8.12 33.21
C LEU A 11 5.40 8.41 32.16
N SER A 12 4.54 7.44 31.87
CA SER A 12 3.42 7.66 30.95
C SER A 12 2.29 8.49 31.54
N ARG A 13 2.17 8.53 32.86
CA ARG A 13 1.22 9.38 33.61
C ARG A 13 1.66 10.84 33.70
N LEU A 14 2.94 11.12 33.46
CA LEU A 14 3.44 12.50 33.34
C LEU A 14 2.90 13.07 32.04
N GLY A 15 2.20 14.21 32.10
CA GLY A 15 1.64 14.89 30.93
C GLY A 15 2.70 15.42 29.96
N PHE A 16 3.97 15.51 30.39
CA PHE A 16 5.13 15.97 29.62
C PHE A 16 6.40 15.22 30.09
N PRO A 17 7.30 14.83 29.17
CA PRO A 17 7.16 14.87 27.71
C PRO A 17 6.20 13.80 27.17
N LYS A 18 5.49 14.09 26.08
CA LYS A 18 4.51 13.15 25.48
C LYS A 18 5.18 11.99 24.74
N SER A 19 6.35 12.20 24.14
CA SER A 19 7.06 11.17 23.39
C SER A 19 7.84 10.23 24.29
N TYR A 20 7.95 8.95 23.90
CA TYR A 20 8.78 7.94 24.60
C TYR A 20 10.23 8.39 24.72
N GLN A 21 10.78 8.91 23.62
CA GLN A 21 12.11 9.50 23.58
C GLN A 21 12.27 10.63 24.60
N GLY A 22 11.32 11.58 24.63
CA GLY A 22 11.38 12.69 25.59
C GLY A 22 11.38 12.22 27.05
N LYS A 23 10.67 11.12 27.37
CA LYS A 23 10.66 10.54 28.71
C LYS A 23 12.02 9.95 29.10
N ILE A 24 12.67 9.24 28.17
CA ILE A 24 14.03 8.72 28.37
C ILE A 24 15.01 9.90 28.54
N LEU A 25 14.91 10.92 27.70
CA LEU A 25 15.73 12.14 27.81
C LEU A 25 15.57 12.83 29.14
N LEU A 26 14.36 12.92 29.65
CA LEU A 26 14.08 13.51 30.99
C LEU A 26 14.77 12.71 32.09
N VAL A 27 14.70 11.38 32.06
CA VAL A 27 15.37 10.52 33.06
C VAL A 27 16.88 10.68 33.01
N ILE A 28 17.48 10.67 31.80
CA ILE A 28 18.92 10.87 31.63
C ILE A 28 19.32 12.27 32.11
N PHE A 29 18.59 13.30 31.74
CA PHE A 29 18.84 14.68 32.14
C PHE A 29 18.79 14.84 33.66
N LEU A 30 17.76 14.33 34.31
CA LEU A 30 17.64 14.38 35.79
C LEU A 30 18.75 13.59 36.43
N GLY A 31 19.06 12.38 35.97
CA GLY A 31 20.11 11.53 36.50
C GLY A 31 21.51 12.14 36.40
N THR A 32 21.79 12.94 35.39
CA THR A 32 23.10 13.58 35.19
C THR A 32 23.21 14.96 35.85
N HIS A 33 22.15 15.76 35.82
CA HIS A 33 22.21 17.17 36.25
C HIS A 33 21.83 17.38 37.73
N VAL A 34 20.94 16.56 38.30
CA VAL A 34 20.59 16.69 39.73
C VAL A 34 21.78 16.45 40.65
N PRO A 35 22.60 15.40 40.49
CA PRO A 35 23.82 15.21 41.30
C PRO A 35 24.83 16.35 41.07
N LEU A 36 24.96 16.86 39.84
CA LEU A 36 25.85 17.96 39.51
C LEU A 36 25.44 19.24 40.25
N VAL A 37 24.15 19.60 40.17
CA VAL A 37 23.60 20.78 40.89
C VAL A 37 23.75 20.65 42.38
N ALA A 38 23.52 19.45 42.96
CA ALA A 38 23.71 19.19 44.36
C ALA A 38 25.18 19.36 44.78
N LEU A 39 26.14 18.87 43.97
CA LEU A 39 27.56 19.04 44.20
C LEU A 39 27.99 20.52 44.14
N VAL A 40 27.51 21.26 43.13
CA VAL A 40 27.76 22.72 43.01
C VAL A 40 27.25 23.45 44.24
N PHE A 41 26.03 23.16 44.70
CA PHE A 41 25.41 23.77 45.86
C PHE A 41 26.19 23.46 47.12
N TYR A 42 26.64 22.20 47.30
CA TYR A 42 27.51 21.79 48.43
C TYR A 42 28.84 22.56 48.44
N LEU A 43 29.52 22.68 47.29
CA LEU A 43 30.79 23.40 47.18
C LEU A 43 30.63 24.90 47.47
N LEU A 44 29.54 25.52 47.05
CA LEU A 44 29.24 26.93 47.34
C LEU A 44 28.97 27.20 48.82
N LEU A 45 28.35 26.25 49.52
CA LEU A 45 28.05 26.37 50.93
C LEU A 45 29.24 26.04 51.84
N SER A 46 30.16 25.14 51.39
CA SER A 46 31.21 24.55 52.24
C SER A 46 32.56 25.24 52.09
N SER A 47 32.77 26.15 51.11
CA SER A 47 34.12 26.70 50.83
C SER A 47 34.22 28.22 51.10
N PRO A 48 34.94 28.63 52.12
CA PRO A 48 35.34 30.05 52.27
C PRO A 48 36.58 30.43 51.45
N VAL A 49 37.11 29.55 50.56
CA VAL A 49 38.40 29.67 49.90
C VAL A 49 38.30 30.12 48.48
N ALA A 50 39.06 31.17 48.13
CA ALA A 50 39.46 31.70 46.83
C ALA A 50 38.58 31.27 45.62
N LEU A 51 37.65 32.11 45.24
CA LEU A 51 36.66 31.95 44.19
C LEU A 51 37.22 31.57 42.81
N ARG A 52 38.46 31.92 42.44
CA ARG A 52 39.02 31.72 41.10
C ARG A 52 39.32 30.30 40.69
N PRO A 53 40.06 29.44 41.43
CA PRO A 53 40.31 28.08 41.02
C PRO A 53 39.05 27.18 41.05
N GLY A 54 38.14 27.43 42.00
CA GLY A 54 36.88 26.70 42.10
C GLY A 54 35.93 26.97 40.90
N LEU A 55 35.91 28.24 40.39
CA LEU A 55 35.09 28.61 39.24
C LEU A 55 35.58 27.94 37.96
N GLN A 56 36.89 27.79 37.74
CA GLN A 56 37.45 27.12 36.57
C GLN A 56 37.08 25.64 36.53
N ILE A 57 37.19 24.95 37.64
CA ILE A 57 36.82 23.54 37.78
C ILE A 57 35.31 23.37 37.55
N LEU A 58 34.49 24.26 38.08
CA LEU A 58 33.04 24.24 37.90
C LEU A 58 32.66 24.41 36.41
N VAL A 59 33.24 25.40 35.74
CA VAL A 59 32.99 25.64 34.28
C VAL A 59 33.39 24.41 33.45
N LEU A 60 34.57 23.83 33.75
CA LEU A 60 35.01 22.62 33.05
C LEU A 60 34.05 21.46 33.29
N LEU A 61 33.56 21.25 34.48
CA LEU A 61 32.63 20.18 34.84
C LEU A 61 31.28 20.37 34.15
N VAL A 62 30.74 21.60 34.10
CA VAL A 62 29.51 21.91 33.39
C VAL A 62 29.65 21.68 31.90
N CYS A 63 30.74 22.16 31.27
CA CYS A 63 31.00 21.92 29.86
C CYS A 63 31.13 20.43 29.54
N ALA A 64 31.85 19.65 30.33
CA ALA A 64 31.99 18.19 30.15
C ALA A 64 30.63 17.47 30.26
N THR A 65 29.80 17.89 31.23
CA THR A 65 28.45 17.31 31.40
C THR A 65 27.53 17.64 30.27
N LEU A 66 27.57 18.86 29.73
CA LEU A 66 26.76 19.25 28.58
C LEU A 66 27.18 18.47 27.32
N VAL A 67 28.47 18.32 27.07
CA VAL A 67 28.99 17.53 25.93
C VAL A 67 28.59 16.05 26.08
N GLY A 68 28.77 15.46 27.27
CA GLY A 68 28.37 14.08 27.56
C GLY A 68 26.86 13.86 27.36
N THR A 69 26.07 14.82 27.83
CA THR A 69 24.59 14.75 27.64
C THR A 69 24.22 14.85 26.18
N ALA A 70 24.81 15.78 25.43
CA ALA A 70 24.54 15.92 23.99
C ALA A 70 24.92 14.62 23.22
N ALA A 71 26.07 14.02 23.54
CA ALA A 71 26.50 12.75 22.95
C ALA A 71 25.53 11.60 23.30
N ALA A 72 25.10 11.50 24.56
CA ALA A 72 24.12 10.50 24.99
C ALA A 72 22.76 10.66 24.30
N LEU A 73 22.31 11.91 24.11
CA LEU A 73 21.07 12.23 23.40
C LEU A 73 21.15 11.80 21.92
N TYR A 74 22.26 12.09 21.27
CA TYR A 74 22.50 11.70 19.88
C TYR A 74 22.51 10.16 19.72
N ALA A 75 23.28 9.47 20.58
CA ALA A 75 23.35 8.02 20.57
C ALA A 75 21.97 7.35 20.82
N LEU A 76 21.21 7.85 21.79
CA LEU A 76 19.86 7.34 22.08
C LEU A 76 18.90 7.54 20.91
N ASN A 77 18.97 8.69 20.22
CA ASN A 77 18.14 8.94 19.06
C ASN A 77 18.42 7.92 17.96
N SER A 78 19.69 7.67 17.64
CA SER A 78 20.09 6.65 16.66
C SER A 78 19.71 5.22 17.06
N LEU A 79 19.80 4.89 18.34
CA LEU A 79 19.42 3.55 18.84
C LEU A 79 17.90 3.30 18.80
N LEU A 80 17.08 4.34 18.77
CA LEU A 80 15.63 4.23 18.64
C LEU A 80 15.12 4.18 17.19
N ASP A 81 15.94 4.56 16.22
CA ASP A 81 15.53 4.60 14.83
C ASP A 81 15.06 3.25 14.25
N PRO A 82 15.70 2.10 14.56
CA PRO A 82 15.21 0.80 14.10
C PRO A 82 13.82 0.44 14.64
N VAL A 83 13.51 0.81 15.90
CA VAL A 83 12.19 0.59 16.50
C VAL A 83 11.12 1.43 15.80
N ARG A 84 11.47 2.68 15.46
CA ARG A 84 10.59 3.55 14.69
C ARG A 84 10.36 3.01 13.28
N LEU A 85 11.42 2.50 12.66
CA LEU A 85 11.35 1.89 11.34
C LEU A 85 10.40 0.69 11.35
N ALA A 86 10.53 -0.23 12.30
CA ALA A 86 9.63 -1.37 12.43
C ALA A 86 8.17 -0.93 12.63
N SER A 87 7.93 0.08 13.49
CA SER A 87 6.58 0.61 13.75
C SER A 87 5.98 1.32 12.52
N SER A 88 6.77 2.13 11.80
CA SER A 88 6.29 2.82 10.60
C SER A 88 6.02 1.85 9.45
N SER A 89 6.86 0.84 9.28
CA SER A 89 6.69 -0.22 8.27
C SER A 89 5.41 -1.03 8.50
N LEU A 90 5.08 -1.34 9.75
CA LEU A 90 3.82 -1.98 10.08
C LEU A 90 2.61 -1.11 9.70
N ARG A 91 2.66 0.19 9.99
CA ARG A 91 1.60 1.13 9.62
C ARG A 91 1.47 1.27 8.10
N GLU A 92 2.59 1.42 7.39
CA GLU A 92 2.61 1.52 5.93
C GLU A 92 1.98 0.28 5.29
N TYR A 93 2.29 -0.92 5.80
CA TYR A 93 1.65 -2.14 5.33
C TYR A 93 0.15 -2.16 5.58
N LEU A 94 -0.32 -1.74 6.75
CA LEU A 94 -1.74 -1.68 7.07
C LEU A 94 -2.51 -0.67 6.19
N ASP A 95 -1.87 0.44 5.83
CA ASP A 95 -2.49 1.50 5.03
C ASP A 95 -2.44 1.22 3.52
N SER A 96 -1.34 0.66 3.02
CA SER A 96 -1.07 0.52 1.57
C SER A 96 -0.88 -0.91 1.09
N ARG A 97 -0.86 -1.90 1.97
CA ARG A 97 -0.54 -3.32 1.67
C ARG A 97 0.83 -3.53 1.02
N LYS A 98 1.71 -2.53 1.08
CA LYS A 98 3.06 -2.64 0.54
C LYS A 98 3.96 -3.31 1.56
N LEU A 99 4.52 -4.47 1.20
CA LEU A 99 5.48 -5.19 2.04
C LEU A 99 6.74 -4.34 2.21
N PRO A 100 7.14 -4.02 3.47
CA PRO A 100 8.39 -3.35 3.72
C PRO A 100 9.58 -4.30 3.51
N ASN A 101 10.76 -3.73 3.34
CA ASN A 101 12.02 -4.46 3.37
C ASN A 101 12.84 -3.95 4.55
N LEU A 102 12.65 -4.58 5.71
CA LEU A 102 13.36 -4.23 6.93
C LEU A 102 14.79 -4.79 6.87
N PRO A 103 15.78 -4.05 7.39
CA PRO A 103 17.14 -4.56 7.52
C PRO A 103 17.17 -5.67 8.57
N ILE A 104 17.32 -6.90 8.12
CA ILE A 104 17.49 -8.10 8.94
C ILE A 104 18.97 -8.46 8.99
N GLY A 105 19.43 -9.07 10.09
CA GLY A 105 20.81 -9.53 10.23
C GLY A 105 21.55 -8.96 11.43
N PHE A 106 20.89 -8.17 12.27
CA PHE A 106 21.42 -7.77 13.56
C PHE A 106 21.12 -8.84 14.62
N ALA A 107 22.10 -9.13 15.48
CA ALA A 107 22.00 -10.21 16.45
C ALA A 107 21.39 -9.81 17.82
N ASP A 108 21.07 -8.53 18.01
CA ASP A 108 20.51 -7.97 19.23
C ASP A 108 18.96 -8.08 19.29
N GLU A 109 18.36 -7.58 20.37
CA GLU A 109 16.91 -7.62 20.60
C GLU A 109 16.14 -6.81 19.53
N VAL A 110 16.73 -5.73 19.04
CA VAL A 110 16.12 -4.85 18.04
C VAL A 110 16.19 -5.52 16.66
N GLY A 111 17.29 -6.18 16.35
CA GLY A 111 17.42 -6.98 15.12
C GLY A 111 16.43 -8.13 15.08
N ARG A 112 16.20 -8.80 16.22
CA ARG A 112 15.15 -9.82 16.35
C ARG A 112 13.76 -9.22 16.12
N LEU A 113 13.46 -8.07 16.72
CA LEU A 113 12.18 -7.38 16.52
C LEU A 113 11.92 -7.08 15.03
N MET A 114 12.93 -6.57 14.31
CA MET A 114 12.80 -6.30 12.87
C MET A 114 12.59 -7.59 12.06
N THR A 115 13.33 -8.65 12.40
CA THR A 115 13.19 -9.96 11.75
C THR A 115 11.80 -10.56 11.98
N ASP A 116 11.31 -10.55 13.22
CA ASP A 116 9.99 -11.07 13.59
C ASP A 116 8.87 -10.25 12.96
N THR A 117 9.04 -8.92 12.87
CA THR A 117 8.10 -8.02 12.19
C THR A 117 8.04 -8.35 10.70
N GLN A 118 9.20 -8.47 10.01
CA GLN A 118 9.27 -8.83 8.60
C GLN A 118 8.62 -10.19 8.33
N TYR A 119 8.94 -11.19 9.15
CA TYR A 119 8.38 -12.54 9.02
C TYR A 119 6.86 -12.55 9.21
N THR A 120 6.37 -11.84 10.23
CA THR A 120 4.93 -11.74 10.51
C THR A 120 4.19 -11.06 9.35
N LEU A 121 4.73 -9.97 8.79
CA LEU A 121 4.14 -9.28 7.66
C LEU A 121 4.11 -10.15 6.40
N ASN A 122 5.19 -10.89 6.12
CA ASN A 122 5.25 -11.82 5.00
C ASN A 122 4.19 -12.93 5.12
N ASN A 123 4.05 -13.52 6.31
CA ASN A 123 3.05 -14.57 6.56
C ASN A 123 1.61 -14.04 6.49
N LEU A 124 1.38 -12.83 7.02
CA LEU A 124 0.08 -12.18 6.95
C LEU A 124 -0.32 -11.90 5.49
N ASP A 125 0.59 -11.36 4.70
CA ASP A 125 0.37 -11.11 3.27
C ASP A 125 0.08 -12.39 2.49
N ALA A 126 0.86 -13.46 2.73
CA ALA A 126 0.63 -14.77 2.12
C ALA A 126 -0.73 -15.36 2.51
N THR A 127 -1.14 -15.22 3.78
CA THR A 127 -2.45 -15.69 4.27
C THR A 127 -3.59 -14.91 3.63
N ILE A 128 -3.47 -13.59 3.54
CA ILE A 128 -4.47 -12.74 2.89
C ILE A 128 -4.60 -13.12 1.42
N ARG A 129 -3.48 -13.23 0.68
CA ARG A 129 -3.51 -13.67 -0.74
C ARG A 129 -4.14 -15.05 -0.91
N SER A 130 -3.89 -15.97 0.01
CA SER A 130 -4.52 -17.28 0.00
C SER A 130 -6.04 -17.20 0.20
N LEU A 131 -6.49 -16.40 1.16
CA LEU A 131 -7.93 -16.18 1.42
C LEU A 131 -8.62 -15.46 0.25
N GLU A 132 -8.00 -14.45 -0.33
CA GLU A 132 -8.48 -13.76 -1.53
C GLU A 132 -8.57 -14.72 -2.72
N GLY A 133 -7.60 -15.63 -2.86
CA GLY A 133 -7.65 -16.70 -3.86
C GLY A 133 -8.78 -17.71 -3.65
N LEU A 134 -9.19 -17.96 -2.40
CA LEU A 134 -10.31 -18.87 -2.09
C LEU A 134 -11.67 -18.19 -2.31
N SER A 135 -11.76 -16.89 -2.11
CA SER A 135 -13.01 -16.12 -2.24
C SER A 135 -13.56 -16.07 -3.68
N GLY A 136 -12.72 -16.29 -4.70
CA GLY A 136 -13.13 -16.17 -6.11
C GLY A 136 -13.45 -14.73 -6.56
N THR A 137 -13.52 -13.77 -5.63
CA THR A 137 -13.85 -12.36 -5.89
C THR A 137 -12.74 -11.41 -5.49
N ASP A 138 -12.64 -10.30 -6.18
CA ASP A 138 -11.75 -9.18 -5.86
C ASP A 138 -12.35 -8.35 -4.71
N PRO A 139 -11.63 -8.11 -3.61
CA PRO A 139 -12.19 -7.45 -2.43
C PRO A 139 -12.52 -5.97 -2.63
N LEU A 140 -11.90 -5.30 -3.62
CA LEU A 140 -12.15 -3.89 -3.90
C LEU A 140 -13.42 -3.67 -4.73
N THR A 141 -13.63 -4.54 -5.74
CA THR A 141 -14.68 -4.35 -6.76
C THR A 141 -15.85 -5.33 -6.63
N GLY A 142 -15.66 -6.45 -5.90
CA GLY A 142 -16.63 -7.54 -5.83
C GLY A 142 -16.76 -8.35 -7.12
N LEU A 143 -15.96 -8.06 -8.15
CA LEU A 143 -15.89 -8.80 -9.39
C LEU A 143 -15.17 -10.14 -9.20
N LEU A 144 -15.19 -11.00 -10.22
CA LEU A 144 -14.30 -12.16 -10.22
C LEU A 144 -12.84 -11.69 -10.08
N ASN A 145 -12.07 -12.36 -9.24
CA ASN A 145 -10.63 -12.17 -9.23
C ASN A 145 -10.00 -12.91 -10.42
N ARG A 146 -8.74 -12.68 -10.69
CA ARG A 146 -8.01 -13.29 -11.81
C ARG A 146 -8.19 -14.82 -11.85
N ARG A 147 -8.04 -15.51 -10.72
CA ARG A 147 -8.16 -16.98 -10.63
C ARG A 147 -9.57 -17.46 -11.02
N ALA A 148 -10.60 -16.79 -10.53
CA ALA A 148 -11.98 -17.13 -10.86
C ALA A 148 -12.29 -16.79 -12.32
N GLY A 149 -11.75 -15.69 -12.86
CA GLY A 149 -11.85 -15.36 -14.28
C GLY A 149 -11.15 -16.39 -15.19
N GLU A 150 -9.95 -16.85 -14.84
CA GLU A 150 -9.26 -17.92 -15.57
C GLU A 150 -10.08 -19.22 -15.59
N LYS A 151 -10.72 -19.56 -14.46
CA LYS A 151 -11.61 -20.71 -14.37
C LYS A 151 -12.88 -20.52 -15.23
N ALA A 152 -13.54 -19.38 -15.14
CA ALA A 152 -14.71 -19.05 -15.95
C ALA A 152 -14.39 -19.10 -17.45
N LEU A 153 -13.25 -18.54 -17.86
CA LEU A 153 -12.78 -18.59 -19.24
C LEU A 153 -12.57 -20.04 -19.74
N ALA A 154 -12.00 -20.92 -18.88
CA ALA A 154 -11.83 -22.33 -19.21
C ALA A 154 -13.17 -23.06 -19.42
N GLU A 155 -14.15 -22.77 -18.58
CA GLU A 155 -15.51 -23.32 -18.69
C GLU A 155 -16.21 -22.84 -19.97
N ASP A 156 -16.09 -21.56 -20.29
CA ASP A 156 -16.72 -20.94 -21.47
C ASP A 156 -16.13 -21.47 -22.78
N THR A 157 -14.81 -21.52 -22.88
CA THR A 157 -14.17 -22.09 -24.07
C THR A 157 -14.52 -23.57 -24.28
N ALA A 158 -14.61 -24.35 -23.20
CA ALA A 158 -15.09 -25.73 -23.26
C ALA A 158 -16.55 -25.82 -23.74
N ARG A 159 -17.39 -24.82 -23.38
CA ARG A 159 -18.78 -24.72 -23.82
C ARG A 159 -18.86 -24.38 -25.33
N VAL A 160 -18.11 -23.38 -25.76
CA VAL A 160 -18.10 -22.96 -27.19
C VAL A 160 -17.60 -24.09 -28.10
N ARG A 161 -16.58 -24.85 -27.66
CA ARG A 161 -16.06 -26.03 -28.41
C ARG A 161 -17.12 -27.13 -28.63
N ARG A 162 -18.07 -27.27 -27.72
CA ARG A 162 -19.15 -28.29 -27.86
C ARG A 162 -20.26 -27.87 -28.81
N GLY A 163 -20.21 -26.67 -29.35
CA GLY A 163 -21.09 -26.19 -30.42
C GLY A 163 -22.23 -25.29 -29.91
N GLY A 164 -22.30 -24.09 -30.43
CA GLY A 164 -23.50 -23.30 -30.42
C GLY A 164 -23.39 -21.86 -29.95
N SER A 165 -22.36 -21.45 -29.20
CA SER A 165 -22.24 -20.05 -28.76
C SER A 165 -20.96 -19.39 -29.28
N THR A 166 -20.96 -18.06 -29.36
CA THR A 166 -19.76 -17.28 -29.64
C THR A 166 -19.26 -16.65 -28.37
N LEU A 167 -17.94 -16.51 -28.23
CA LEU A 167 -17.27 -15.88 -27.09
C LEU A 167 -16.34 -14.79 -27.59
N THR A 168 -16.42 -13.62 -27.01
CA THR A 168 -15.45 -12.53 -27.20
C THR A 168 -14.82 -12.19 -25.87
N ILE A 169 -13.49 -12.13 -25.83
CA ILE A 169 -12.73 -11.70 -24.66
C ILE A 169 -12.20 -10.29 -24.90
N GLY A 170 -12.39 -9.42 -23.92
CA GLY A 170 -11.79 -8.09 -23.88
C GLY A 170 -10.81 -7.97 -22.74
N VAL A 171 -9.62 -7.42 -23.01
CA VAL A 171 -8.67 -6.95 -22.00
C VAL A 171 -8.77 -5.44 -21.94
N LEU A 172 -8.93 -4.89 -20.74
CA LEU A 172 -9.19 -3.48 -20.51
C LEU A 172 -8.17 -2.93 -19.52
N ASP A 173 -7.77 -1.69 -19.73
CA ASP A 173 -6.79 -0.99 -18.91
C ASP A 173 -7.25 0.45 -18.65
N VAL A 174 -7.14 0.91 -17.39
CA VAL A 174 -7.52 2.28 -17.01
C VAL A 174 -6.40 3.24 -17.35
N ASN A 175 -6.67 4.16 -18.26
CA ASN A 175 -5.68 5.09 -18.76
C ASN A 175 -5.15 6.02 -17.64
N SER A 176 -3.83 6.20 -17.61
CA SER A 176 -3.15 7.10 -16.66
C SER A 176 -3.42 6.78 -15.18
N PHE A 177 -3.75 5.54 -14.82
CA PHE A 177 -4.11 5.16 -13.45
C PHE A 177 -2.98 5.43 -12.45
N LYS A 178 -1.73 5.19 -12.85
CA LYS A 178 -0.56 5.54 -12.01
C LYS A 178 -0.53 7.03 -11.69
N TYR A 179 -0.78 7.91 -12.68
CA TYR A 179 -0.83 9.35 -12.46
C TYR A 179 -1.95 9.74 -11.49
N ILE A 180 -3.11 9.08 -11.57
CA ILE A 180 -4.22 9.30 -10.64
C ILE A 180 -3.79 8.97 -9.20
N ASN A 181 -3.15 7.81 -9.00
CA ASN A 181 -2.64 7.43 -7.68
C ASN A 181 -1.57 8.38 -7.14
N ASP A 182 -0.62 8.76 -8.00
CA ASP A 182 0.50 9.63 -7.62
C ASP A 182 0.01 11.05 -7.28
N THR A 183 -1.05 11.53 -7.94
CA THR A 183 -1.58 12.90 -7.79
C THR A 183 -2.62 13.01 -6.67
N TYR A 184 -3.56 12.05 -6.59
CA TYR A 184 -4.74 12.13 -5.72
C TYR A 184 -4.72 11.10 -4.58
N GLY A 185 -3.72 10.20 -4.57
CA GLY A 185 -3.56 9.15 -3.58
C GLY A 185 -4.39 7.89 -3.85
N HIS A 186 -3.98 6.79 -3.26
CA HIS A 186 -4.55 5.46 -3.48
C HIS A 186 -6.05 5.37 -3.18
N ARG A 187 -6.56 6.14 -2.21
CA ARG A 187 -8.01 6.15 -1.91
C ARG A 187 -8.86 6.65 -3.07
N VAL A 188 -8.37 7.65 -3.80
CA VAL A 188 -9.03 8.14 -5.02
C VAL A 188 -8.89 7.12 -6.14
N GLY A 189 -7.70 6.51 -6.30
CA GLY A 189 -7.50 5.43 -7.25
C GLY A 189 -8.45 4.26 -7.01
N ASP A 190 -8.64 3.83 -5.76
CA ASP A 190 -9.60 2.78 -5.39
C ASP A 190 -11.05 3.15 -5.75
N ALA A 191 -11.43 4.42 -5.56
CA ALA A 191 -12.75 4.91 -5.96
C ALA A 191 -12.91 4.87 -7.49
N CYS A 192 -11.86 5.24 -8.24
CA CYS A 192 -11.84 5.16 -9.69
C CYS A 192 -12.00 3.72 -10.19
N ILE A 193 -11.27 2.75 -9.61
CA ILE A 193 -11.38 1.33 -9.97
C ILE A 193 -12.79 0.78 -9.69
N ARG A 194 -13.41 1.12 -8.53
CA ARG A 194 -14.79 0.73 -8.25
C ARG A 194 -15.77 1.33 -9.25
N HIS A 195 -15.58 2.59 -9.62
CA HIS A 195 -16.43 3.27 -10.60
C HIS A 195 -16.33 2.63 -11.98
N VAL A 196 -15.11 2.33 -12.47
CA VAL A 196 -14.89 1.62 -13.74
C VAL A 196 -15.59 0.25 -13.72
N ALA A 197 -15.40 -0.52 -12.64
CA ALA A 197 -16.06 -1.83 -12.48
C ALA A 197 -17.58 -1.74 -12.54
N GLU A 198 -18.17 -0.73 -11.88
CA GLU A 198 -19.62 -0.51 -11.86
C GLU A 198 -20.15 -0.10 -13.24
N VAL A 199 -19.47 0.81 -13.94
CA VAL A 199 -19.87 1.24 -15.28
C VAL A 199 -19.83 0.06 -16.25
N ILE A 200 -18.77 -0.76 -16.25
CA ILE A 200 -18.68 -1.93 -17.12
C ILE A 200 -19.81 -2.92 -16.78
N ARG A 201 -20.02 -3.23 -15.49
CA ARG A 201 -21.05 -4.17 -15.05
C ARG A 201 -22.47 -3.78 -15.47
N ARG A 202 -22.80 -2.49 -15.47
CA ARG A 202 -24.10 -1.98 -15.94
C ARG A 202 -24.29 -2.14 -17.45
N ASN A 203 -23.22 -2.28 -18.20
CA ASN A 203 -23.21 -2.33 -19.65
C ASN A 203 -23.15 -3.76 -20.22
N ILE A 204 -23.03 -4.78 -19.36
CA ILE A 204 -22.99 -6.18 -19.75
C ILE A 204 -24.22 -6.94 -19.21
N ARG A 205 -24.48 -8.09 -19.78
CA ARG A 205 -25.63 -8.96 -19.40
C ARG A 205 -25.25 -9.89 -18.26
N ASP A 206 -26.23 -10.52 -17.63
CA ASP A 206 -26.00 -11.54 -16.59
C ASP A 206 -25.26 -12.79 -17.13
N SER A 207 -25.36 -13.07 -18.43
CA SER A 207 -24.61 -14.14 -19.10
C SER A 207 -23.13 -13.81 -19.27
N ASP A 208 -22.76 -12.54 -19.25
CA ASP A 208 -21.40 -12.04 -19.41
C ASP A 208 -20.73 -11.95 -18.05
N TRP A 209 -19.40 -11.93 -18.03
CA TRP A 209 -18.69 -11.72 -16.77
C TRP A 209 -17.54 -10.74 -16.94
N LEU A 210 -17.19 -10.13 -15.81
CA LEU A 210 -16.09 -9.21 -15.66
C LEU A 210 -15.21 -9.69 -14.49
N ALA A 211 -13.91 -9.73 -14.72
CA ALA A 211 -12.90 -10.06 -13.72
C ALA A 211 -11.89 -8.92 -13.60
N ARG A 212 -11.43 -8.65 -12.39
CA ARG A 212 -10.26 -7.80 -12.17
C ARG A 212 -9.01 -8.66 -12.27
N TRP A 213 -8.15 -8.33 -13.25
CA TRP A 213 -6.98 -9.14 -13.59
C TRP A 213 -5.70 -8.69 -12.88
N GLY A 214 -5.60 -7.40 -12.64
CA GLY A 214 -4.48 -6.72 -11.98
C GLY A 214 -4.92 -5.41 -11.34
N GLY A 215 -4.00 -4.53 -11.01
CA GLY A 215 -4.28 -3.24 -10.37
C GLY A 215 -5.36 -2.41 -11.07
N ASP A 216 -5.13 -2.10 -12.33
CA ASP A 216 -5.97 -1.30 -13.24
C ASP A 216 -6.44 -2.08 -14.48
N GLU A 217 -6.18 -3.40 -14.49
CA GLU A 217 -6.52 -4.28 -15.60
C GLU A 217 -7.77 -5.10 -15.30
N PHE A 218 -8.65 -5.23 -16.30
CA PHE A 218 -9.86 -6.03 -16.26
C PHE A 218 -9.92 -6.98 -17.46
N VAL A 219 -10.59 -8.12 -17.28
CA VAL A 219 -10.94 -9.04 -18.36
C VAL A 219 -12.44 -9.20 -18.41
N LEU A 220 -12.99 -9.02 -19.60
CA LEU A 220 -14.41 -9.07 -19.94
C LEU A 220 -14.67 -10.26 -20.85
N ALA A 221 -15.70 -11.04 -20.58
CA ALA A 221 -16.21 -12.05 -21.48
C ALA A 221 -17.64 -11.72 -21.93
N LEU A 222 -17.86 -11.67 -23.22
CA LEU A 222 -19.17 -11.44 -23.85
C LEU A 222 -19.61 -12.70 -24.58
N HIS A 223 -20.76 -13.23 -24.18
CA HIS A 223 -21.36 -14.42 -24.76
C HIS A 223 -22.39 -14.05 -25.82
N ASP A 224 -22.47 -14.88 -26.86
CA ASP A 224 -23.49 -14.76 -27.93
C ASP A 224 -23.61 -13.36 -28.56
N ALA A 225 -22.49 -12.62 -28.57
CA ALA A 225 -22.39 -11.31 -29.19
C ALA A 225 -22.28 -11.45 -30.73
N SER A 226 -23.32 -12.02 -31.33
CA SER A 226 -23.45 -12.14 -32.79
C SER A 226 -24.65 -11.29 -33.26
N PRO A 227 -24.52 -10.45 -34.29
CA PRO A 227 -23.35 -10.26 -35.17
C PRO A 227 -22.21 -9.48 -34.46
N PHE A 228 -21.05 -9.45 -35.11
CA PHE A 228 -19.83 -8.75 -34.63
C PHE A 228 -20.10 -7.29 -34.21
N ALA A 229 -21.02 -6.60 -34.90
CA ALA A 229 -21.48 -5.26 -34.54
C ALA A 229 -22.10 -5.16 -33.15
N ALA A 230 -22.63 -6.25 -32.59
CA ALA A 230 -23.18 -6.24 -31.23
C ALA A 230 -22.08 -6.08 -30.19
N THR A 231 -20.90 -6.69 -30.38
CA THR A 231 -19.74 -6.49 -29.53
C THR A 231 -19.27 -5.04 -29.57
N GLU A 232 -19.14 -4.48 -30.77
CA GLU A 232 -18.72 -3.07 -30.97
C GLU A 232 -19.63 -2.10 -30.21
N LEU A 233 -20.96 -2.31 -30.30
CA LEU A 233 -21.93 -1.49 -29.56
C LEU A 233 -21.75 -1.55 -28.04
N VAL A 234 -21.44 -2.73 -27.49
CA VAL A 234 -21.14 -2.86 -26.06
C VAL A 234 -19.88 -2.10 -25.69
N LEU A 235 -18.80 -2.26 -26.46
CA LEU A 235 -17.53 -1.56 -26.21
C LEU A 235 -17.69 -0.04 -26.30
N GLN A 236 -18.39 0.46 -27.34
CA GLN A 236 -18.71 1.88 -27.48
C GLN A 236 -19.50 2.43 -26.30
N ARG A 237 -20.53 1.68 -25.86
CA ARG A 237 -21.37 2.09 -24.72
C ARG A 237 -20.56 2.18 -23.42
N ILE A 238 -19.70 1.19 -23.15
CA ILE A 238 -18.83 1.21 -21.97
C ILE A 238 -17.93 2.45 -21.99
N VAL A 239 -17.25 2.72 -23.11
CA VAL A 239 -16.34 3.88 -23.24
C VAL A 239 -17.09 5.21 -23.08
N ARG A 240 -18.26 5.34 -23.72
CA ARG A 240 -19.09 6.54 -23.63
C ARG A 240 -19.58 6.76 -22.21
N ASP A 241 -20.21 5.76 -21.60
CA ASP A 241 -20.82 5.87 -20.27
C ASP A 241 -19.77 6.16 -19.18
N LEU A 242 -18.54 5.65 -19.34
CA LEU A 242 -17.45 5.98 -18.43
C LEU A 242 -17.04 7.45 -18.57
N LYS A 243 -16.97 7.98 -19.80
CA LYS A 243 -16.66 9.39 -20.04
C LYS A 243 -17.76 10.32 -19.52
N ASP A 244 -19.03 9.90 -19.62
CA ASP A 244 -20.20 10.69 -19.25
C ASP A 244 -20.50 10.62 -17.74
N SER A 245 -19.80 9.78 -16.97
CA SER A 245 -19.96 9.61 -15.53
C SER A 245 -18.65 9.86 -14.76
N PRO A 246 -18.25 11.14 -14.55
CA PRO A 246 -17.02 11.46 -13.85
C PRO A 246 -17.08 11.07 -12.37
N VAL A 247 -15.91 10.75 -11.80
CA VAL A 247 -15.76 10.48 -10.36
C VAL A 247 -15.55 11.79 -9.61
N ARG A 248 -16.37 12.06 -8.60
CA ARG A 248 -16.16 13.20 -7.68
C ARG A 248 -15.06 12.86 -6.68
N ILE A 249 -14.05 13.71 -6.62
CA ILE A 249 -12.95 13.57 -5.69
C ILE A 249 -13.17 14.47 -4.45
N PRO A 250 -12.53 14.16 -3.30
CA PRO A 250 -12.74 14.89 -2.04
C PRO A 250 -12.47 16.41 -2.12
N GLN A 251 -11.67 16.84 -3.07
CA GLN A 251 -11.34 18.27 -3.31
C GLN A 251 -12.49 19.02 -4.01
N GLY A 252 -13.54 18.32 -4.44
CA GLY A 252 -14.70 18.91 -5.12
C GLY A 252 -14.62 18.89 -6.65
N ASP A 253 -13.48 18.51 -7.21
CA ASP A 253 -13.28 18.38 -8.66
C ASP A 253 -13.91 17.08 -9.19
N GLU A 254 -14.18 17.04 -10.50
CA GLU A 254 -14.66 15.88 -11.21
C GLU A 254 -13.55 15.29 -12.08
N LEU A 255 -13.26 14.00 -11.89
CA LEU A 255 -12.25 13.26 -12.63
C LEU A 255 -12.91 12.40 -13.71
N VAL A 256 -12.71 12.76 -14.97
CA VAL A 256 -13.15 11.95 -16.12
C VAL A 256 -12.18 10.79 -16.31
N LEU A 257 -12.71 9.57 -16.21
CA LEU A 257 -11.94 8.35 -16.45
C LEU A 257 -12.07 7.91 -17.89
N THR A 258 -10.99 7.35 -18.42
CA THR A 258 -10.97 6.69 -19.72
C THR A 258 -10.31 5.33 -19.60
N ILE A 259 -10.76 4.40 -20.45
CA ILE A 259 -10.18 3.05 -20.57
C ILE A 259 -9.80 2.80 -22.01
N THR A 260 -8.84 1.91 -22.20
CA THR A 260 -8.56 1.33 -23.53
C THR A 260 -8.91 -0.16 -23.50
N ILE A 261 -9.52 -0.67 -24.56
CA ILE A 261 -10.00 -2.04 -24.66
C ILE A 261 -9.40 -2.71 -25.89
N GLY A 262 -8.75 -3.86 -25.70
CA GLY A 262 -8.44 -4.80 -26.77
C GLY A 262 -9.36 -5.99 -26.68
N ALA A 263 -10.03 -6.36 -27.74
CA ALA A 263 -10.94 -7.49 -27.73
C ALA A 263 -10.62 -8.47 -28.88
N SER A 264 -10.83 -9.77 -28.63
CA SER A 264 -10.67 -10.82 -29.61
C SER A 264 -11.80 -11.82 -29.53
N ARG A 265 -12.30 -12.24 -30.66
CA ARG A 265 -13.32 -13.29 -30.75
C ARG A 265 -12.67 -14.67 -30.78
N TYR A 266 -13.23 -15.60 -30.01
CA TYR A 266 -12.79 -16.99 -30.05
C TYR A 266 -13.00 -17.58 -31.44
N SER A 267 -11.92 -18.09 -32.03
CA SER A 267 -11.90 -18.67 -33.37
C SER A 267 -11.46 -20.14 -33.40
N GLY A 268 -11.44 -20.79 -32.24
CA GLY A 268 -11.04 -22.19 -32.12
C GLY A 268 -9.66 -22.41 -31.48
N GLU A 269 -9.12 -21.40 -30.80
CA GLU A 269 -7.84 -21.49 -30.08
C GLU A 269 -7.81 -22.72 -29.16
N THR A 270 -6.72 -23.46 -29.19
CA THR A 270 -6.52 -24.64 -28.36
C THR A 270 -6.08 -24.27 -26.95
N ASP A 271 -5.33 -23.19 -26.80
CA ASP A 271 -4.92 -22.64 -25.49
C ASP A 271 -5.69 -21.34 -25.19
N LEU A 272 -6.19 -21.23 -23.97
CA LEU A 272 -6.86 -20.04 -23.45
C LEU A 272 -5.93 -18.82 -23.40
N ARG A 273 -4.64 -19.07 -23.22
CA ARG A 273 -3.62 -18.03 -23.20
C ARG A 273 -3.51 -17.34 -24.56
N ASP A 274 -3.72 -18.08 -25.65
CA ASP A 274 -3.66 -17.52 -27.00
C ASP A 274 -4.83 -16.54 -27.25
N LEU A 275 -6.03 -16.84 -26.72
CA LEU A 275 -7.18 -15.95 -26.84
C LEU A 275 -7.00 -14.64 -26.05
N VAL A 276 -6.50 -14.75 -24.83
CA VAL A 276 -6.18 -13.56 -24.00
C VAL A 276 -5.03 -12.78 -24.62
N ALA A 277 -3.99 -13.46 -25.13
CA ALA A 277 -2.86 -12.81 -25.79
C ALA A 277 -3.28 -12.02 -27.04
N LYS A 278 -4.21 -12.54 -27.87
CA LYS A 278 -4.77 -11.80 -29.02
C LYS A 278 -5.53 -10.54 -28.58
N ALA A 279 -6.29 -10.62 -27.48
CA ALA A 279 -6.97 -9.46 -26.92
C ALA A 279 -5.97 -8.43 -26.36
N ASP A 280 -4.88 -8.89 -25.75
CA ASP A 280 -3.80 -8.03 -25.24
C ASP A 280 -3.02 -7.36 -26.38
N GLU A 281 -2.74 -8.08 -27.47
CA GLU A 281 -2.17 -7.49 -28.69
C GLU A 281 -3.07 -6.38 -29.24
N ALA A 282 -4.39 -6.62 -29.32
CA ALA A 282 -5.35 -5.61 -29.74
C ALA A 282 -5.40 -4.40 -28.78
N LEU A 283 -5.24 -4.62 -27.46
CA LEU A 283 -5.12 -3.55 -26.46
C LEU A 283 -3.87 -2.70 -26.71
N TYR A 284 -2.74 -3.36 -26.93
CA TYR A 284 -1.49 -2.66 -27.24
C TYR A 284 -1.60 -1.81 -28.50
N GLU A 285 -2.23 -2.35 -29.56
CA GLU A 285 -2.49 -1.65 -30.81
C GLU A 285 -3.42 -0.44 -30.60
N ALA A 286 -4.50 -0.62 -29.83
CA ALA A 286 -5.42 0.47 -29.48
C ALA A 286 -4.71 1.61 -28.75
N LYS A 287 -3.86 1.29 -27.78
CA LYS A 287 -3.04 2.29 -27.06
C LYS A 287 -2.09 3.03 -28.00
N ARG A 288 -1.42 2.32 -28.89
CA ARG A 288 -0.48 2.90 -29.86
C ARG A 288 -1.17 3.84 -30.85
N GLU A 289 -2.38 3.49 -31.30
CA GLU A 289 -3.17 4.28 -32.26
C GLU A 289 -4.02 5.37 -31.59
N GLY A 290 -4.04 5.45 -30.27
CA GLY A 290 -4.89 6.40 -29.52
C GLY A 290 -6.39 6.10 -29.68
N ARG A 291 -6.75 4.85 -29.98
CA ARG A 291 -8.13 4.41 -30.14
C ARG A 291 -8.66 3.88 -28.80
N PRO A 292 -9.94 4.15 -28.47
CA PRO A 292 -10.51 3.68 -27.22
C PRO A 292 -10.68 2.16 -27.18
N TRP A 293 -10.81 1.51 -28.35
CA TRP A 293 -10.87 0.05 -28.45
C TRP A 293 -10.47 -0.45 -29.85
N ILE A 294 -9.99 -1.68 -29.90
CA ILE A 294 -9.81 -2.49 -31.12
C ILE A 294 -10.44 -3.87 -30.88
N LEU A 295 -11.19 -4.36 -31.88
CA LEU A 295 -11.76 -5.70 -31.89
C LEU A 295 -11.10 -6.49 -33.02
N SER A 296 -10.26 -7.46 -32.65
CA SER A 296 -9.61 -8.40 -33.56
C SER A 296 -10.56 -9.51 -33.98
N ARG A 297 -10.44 -9.95 -35.22
CA ARG A 297 -11.25 -11.04 -35.83
C ARG A 297 -10.57 -12.40 -35.67
#